data_c09018f49a03d0674583e5f4f6cd253f
#
_entry.id   c09018f49a03d0674583e5f4f6cd253f
#
_cell.length_a   1.000
_cell.length_b   1.000
_cell.length_c   1.000
_cell.angle_alpha   90.00
_cell.angle_beta   90.00
_cell.angle_gamma   90.00
#
_symmetry.space_group_name_H-M   'P 1'
#
loop_
_entity.id
_entity.type
_entity.pdbx_description
1 polymer ?
#
loop_
_entity_poly.entity_id
_entity_poly.type
_entity_poly.pdbx_seq_one_letter_code
_entity_poly.pdbx_strand_id
1 'polypeptide(L)'
;MRRAMSTLIHARRERLHPGLLDQFVTGGAEAVEIFAARGHFNYTDRQHVREIANWFRSTGITFHSMHSPMYSDDEWGRGGGLGINIAAIEKRDRIAAMDEIKRALEVAEQAPFQFLVQHVGVGNESSDERKLEAAMMSLEHLHAFARPLGVHLLVENIPNELSTPEALMGLLQAGRFTDIGVCFDLGHAHMASGVKQAFDVLQSRIRSTHVHDNKKDHDSHLWPGEGSIDWKEAIELLRTAPGVPPVLLEIEGVEGEKVSERMAAAFGKLEAAG
;
A
#
# COMPACT_ATOMS: atom_id res chain seq x y z
N MET A 1 -17.36 -4.00 6.61
CA MET A 1 -15.95 -3.54 6.61
C MET A 1 -15.91 -2.20 5.90
N ARG A 2 -14.96 -1.33 6.27
CA ARG A 2 -14.79 -0.02 5.62
C ARG A 2 -14.34 -0.19 4.18
N ARG A 3 -14.94 0.55 3.25
CA ARG A 3 -14.62 0.53 1.82
C ARG A 3 -13.52 1.55 1.53
N ALA A 4 -12.41 1.11 0.93
CA ALA A 4 -11.32 1.99 0.57
C ALA A 4 -10.81 1.71 -0.86
N MET A 5 -10.19 2.71 -1.48
CA MET A 5 -9.66 2.58 -2.83
C MET A 5 -8.28 3.22 -2.93
N SER A 6 -7.34 2.54 -3.57
CA SER A 6 -6.01 3.07 -3.91
C SER A 6 -6.04 3.85 -5.22
N THR A 7 -5.31 4.95 -5.25
CA THR A 7 -5.13 5.72 -6.49
C THR A 7 -4.20 5.05 -7.49
N LEU A 8 -3.66 3.85 -7.18
CA LEU A 8 -2.88 3.05 -8.12
C LEU A 8 -3.57 2.91 -9.47
N ILE A 9 -4.92 2.77 -9.48
CA ILE A 9 -5.72 2.62 -10.69
C ILE A 9 -5.48 3.72 -11.73
N HIS A 10 -5.05 4.91 -11.31
CA HIS A 10 -4.72 6.05 -12.18
C HIS A 10 -3.22 6.34 -12.24
N ALA A 11 -2.42 5.75 -11.36
CA ALA A 11 -1.08 6.22 -11.04
C ALA A 11 -0.09 6.21 -12.23
N ARG A 12 -0.29 5.30 -13.20
CA ARG A 12 0.58 5.19 -14.39
C ARG A 12 0.14 6.06 -15.57
N ARG A 13 -1.02 6.75 -15.48
CA ARG A 13 -1.67 7.40 -16.63
C ARG A 13 -1.98 8.86 -16.40
N GLU A 14 -2.39 9.22 -15.21
CA GLU A 14 -2.96 10.51 -14.93
C GLU A 14 -2.38 11.14 -13.67
N ARG A 15 -2.16 12.45 -13.73
CA ARG A 15 -1.85 13.23 -12.54
C ARG A 15 -3.10 13.29 -11.65
N LEU A 16 -2.93 13.02 -10.37
CA LEU A 16 -4.02 13.04 -9.40
C LEU A 16 -4.64 14.44 -9.30
N HIS A 17 -5.95 14.51 -9.36
CA HIS A 17 -6.74 15.72 -9.18
C HIS A 17 -8.11 15.39 -8.55
N PRO A 18 -8.83 16.37 -7.99
CA PRO A 18 -10.12 16.15 -7.33
C PRO A 18 -11.13 15.31 -8.13
N GLY A 19 -11.24 15.53 -9.44
CA GLY A 19 -12.19 14.78 -10.26
C GLY A 19 -11.94 13.27 -10.36
N LEU A 20 -10.70 12.79 -10.21
CA LEU A 20 -10.40 11.36 -10.10
C LEU A 20 -10.86 10.82 -8.75
N LEU A 21 -10.64 11.57 -7.69
CA LEU A 21 -11.06 11.20 -6.34
C LEU A 21 -12.60 11.21 -6.18
N ASP A 22 -13.31 12.09 -6.89
CA ASP A 22 -14.77 12.12 -6.90
C ASP A 22 -15.39 10.84 -7.49
N GLN A 23 -14.67 10.16 -8.41
CA GLN A 23 -15.09 8.85 -8.92
C GLN A 23 -15.10 7.80 -7.81
N PHE A 24 -14.16 7.87 -6.85
CA PHE A 24 -14.09 6.94 -5.73
C PHE A 24 -15.26 7.16 -4.77
N VAL A 25 -15.59 8.40 -4.48
CA VAL A 25 -16.79 8.74 -3.67
C VAL A 25 -18.05 8.20 -4.36
N THR A 26 -18.19 8.43 -5.66
CA THR A 26 -19.31 7.93 -6.46
C THR A 26 -19.38 6.40 -6.45
N GLY A 27 -18.22 5.72 -6.46
CA GLY A 27 -18.10 4.27 -6.36
C GLY A 27 -18.30 3.71 -4.95
N GLY A 28 -18.56 4.56 -3.96
CA GLY A 28 -18.87 4.16 -2.59
C GLY A 28 -17.67 3.98 -1.67
N ALA A 29 -16.51 4.54 -2.00
CA ALA A 29 -15.37 4.56 -1.08
C ALA A 29 -15.61 5.51 0.09
N GLU A 30 -15.23 5.09 1.28
CA GLU A 30 -15.25 5.86 2.54
C GLU A 30 -13.86 6.35 2.93
N ALA A 31 -12.84 5.77 2.30
CA ALA A 31 -11.45 6.09 2.52
C ALA A 31 -10.62 5.92 1.24
N VAL A 32 -9.49 6.61 1.18
CA VAL A 32 -8.59 6.58 0.03
C VAL A 32 -7.16 6.31 0.49
N GLU A 33 -6.47 5.50 -0.28
CA GLU A 33 -5.01 5.45 -0.29
C GLU A 33 -4.48 6.24 -1.46
N ILE A 34 -3.46 7.08 -1.23
CA ILE A 34 -2.72 7.74 -2.29
C ILE A 34 -1.45 6.95 -2.60
N PHE A 35 -1.29 6.56 -3.86
CA PHE A 35 -0.05 5.97 -4.34
C PHE A 35 0.96 7.08 -4.65
N ALA A 36 2.07 7.12 -3.88
CA ALA A 36 3.09 8.16 -4.02
C ALA A 36 4.00 7.88 -5.21
N ALA A 37 3.60 8.37 -6.37
CA ALA A 37 4.42 8.39 -7.58
C ALA A 37 4.45 9.82 -8.11
N ARG A 38 5.63 10.43 -8.30
CA ARG A 38 5.76 11.87 -8.60
C ARG A 38 4.97 12.29 -9.84
N GLY A 39 4.93 11.45 -10.88
CA GLY A 39 4.15 11.72 -12.09
C GLY A 39 2.63 11.70 -11.83
N HIS A 40 2.17 10.98 -10.81
CA HIS A 40 0.78 10.89 -10.40
C HIS A 40 0.46 11.86 -9.26
N PHE A 41 1.01 11.62 -8.09
CA PHE A 41 0.91 12.49 -6.93
C PHE A 41 2.29 13.05 -6.59
N ASN A 42 2.55 14.28 -7.03
CA ASN A 42 3.82 14.94 -6.75
C ASN A 42 3.82 15.48 -5.31
N TYR A 43 4.26 14.64 -4.38
CA TYR A 43 4.36 14.96 -2.96
C TYR A 43 5.43 16.02 -2.64
N THR A 44 6.29 16.40 -3.61
CA THR A 44 7.25 17.50 -3.47
C THR A 44 6.69 18.84 -3.96
N ASP A 45 5.58 18.84 -4.69
CA ASP A 45 4.87 20.04 -5.14
C ASP A 45 3.85 20.47 -4.08
N ARG A 46 4.20 21.49 -3.31
CA ARG A 46 3.33 22.02 -2.24
C ARG A 46 1.96 22.49 -2.73
N GLN A 47 1.85 22.94 -3.99
CA GLN A 47 0.57 23.36 -4.54
C GLN A 47 -0.31 22.15 -4.81
N HIS A 48 0.24 21.10 -5.41
CA HIS A 48 -0.46 19.84 -5.65
C HIS A 48 -0.91 19.18 -4.34
N VAL A 49 -0.01 19.09 -3.36
CA VAL A 49 -0.36 18.58 -2.02
C VAL A 49 -1.52 19.37 -1.41
N ARG A 50 -1.50 20.71 -1.51
CA ARG A 50 -2.56 21.56 -0.98
C ARG A 50 -3.90 21.36 -1.70
N GLU A 51 -3.89 21.18 -3.01
CA GLU A 51 -5.09 20.90 -3.80
C GLU A 51 -5.77 19.61 -3.31
N ILE A 52 -5.02 18.54 -3.18
CA ILE A 52 -5.52 17.24 -2.71
C ILE A 52 -5.94 17.30 -1.23
N ALA A 53 -5.16 17.99 -0.37
CA ALA A 53 -5.52 18.22 1.02
C ALA A 53 -6.85 18.98 1.17
N ASN A 54 -7.10 19.97 0.30
CA ASN A 54 -8.37 20.71 0.28
C ASN A 54 -9.56 19.79 -0.08
N TRP A 55 -9.37 18.90 -1.03
CA TRP A 55 -10.39 17.93 -1.40
C TRP A 55 -10.78 17.03 -0.22
N PHE A 56 -9.80 16.44 0.50
CA PHE A 56 -10.08 15.63 1.70
C PHE A 56 -10.85 16.42 2.76
N ARG A 57 -10.42 17.67 3.02
CA ARG A 57 -11.11 18.53 3.99
C ARG A 57 -12.55 18.87 3.59
N SER A 58 -12.80 19.08 2.30
CA SER A 58 -14.14 19.47 1.80
C SER A 58 -15.12 18.30 1.72
N THR A 59 -14.64 17.08 1.46
CA THR A 59 -15.48 15.91 1.29
C THR A 59 -15.69 15.13 2.58
N GLY A 60 -14.79 15.26 3.56
CA GLY A 60 -14.78 14.45 4.78
C GLY A 60 -14.38 12.98 4.56
N ILE A 61 -13.98 12.61 3.35
CA ILE A 61 -13.40 11.28 3.07
C ILE A 61 -12.09 11.12 3.84
N THR A 62 -11.86 9.92 4.37
CA THR A 62 -10.62 9.67 5.12
C THR A 62 -9.45 9.47 4.17
N PHE A 63 -8.37 10.22 4.39
CA PHE A 63 -7.07 9.84 3.86
C PHE A 63 -6.51 8.73 4.75
N HIS A 64 -6.70 7.48 4.33
CA HIS A 64 -6.38 6.31 5.13
C HIS A 64 -4.89 6.03 5.16
N SER A 65 -4.29 5.90 3.99
CA SER A 65 -2.89 5.53 3.83
C SER A 65 -2.25 6.21 2.63
N MET A 66 -0.95 6.28 2.68
CA MET A 66 -0.12 6.56 1.52
C MET A 66 0.74 5.34 1.23
N HIS A 67 0.69 4.82 0.01
CA HIS A 67 1.68 3.87 -0.46
C HIS A 67 2.99 4.62 -0.73
N SER A 68 4.10 4.15 -0.17
CA SER A 68 5.40 4.80 -0.33
C SER A 68 5.85 4.82 -1.79
N PRO A 69 6.71 5.76 -2.20
CA PRO A 69 7.20 5.79 -3.58
C PRO A 69 8.03 4.55 -3.88
N MET A 70 7.81 3.97 -5.07
CA MET A 70 8.59 2.84 -5.59
C MET A 70 9.82 3.28 -6.40
N TYR A 71 9.77 4.49 -6.97
CA TYR A 71 10.84 5.07 -7.79
C TYR A 71 11.03 6.53 -7.45
N SER A 72 12.24 7.06 -7.68
CA SER A 72 12.60 8.45 -7.40
C SER A 72 12.33 9.41 -8.57
N ASP A 73 11.88 8.90 -9.72
CA ASP A 73 11.54 9.69 -10.92
C ASP A 73 10.02 9.85 -11.12
N ASP A 74 9.66 10.65 -12.12
CA ASP A 74 8.26 10.91 -12.49
C ASP A 74 7.70 9.85 -13.46
N GLU A 75 8.53 8.91 -13.93
CA GLU A 75 8.23 7.98 -15.02
C GLU A 75 8.26 6.51 -14.62
N TRP A 76 8.07 6.20 -13.34
CA TRP A 76 8.07 4.82 -12.85
C TRP A 76 9.35 4.04 -13.18
N GLY A 77 10.51 4.66 -12.94
CA GLY A 77 11.83 4.08 -13.20
C GLY A 77 12.28 4.16 -14.67
N ARG A 78 11.38 4.51 -15.60
CA ARG A 78 11.72 4.65 -17.04
C ARG A 78 12.62 5.85 -17.32
N GLY A 79 12.55 6.88 -16.48
CA GLY A 79 13.45 8.05 -16.53
C GLY A 79 14.82 7.80 -15.93
N GLY A 80 15.14 6.56 -15.52
CA GLY A 80 16.39 6.20 -14.89
C GLY A 80 16.43 6.48 -13.39
N GLY A 81 15.27 6.71 -12.78
CA GLY A 81 15.12 6.84 -11.32
C GLY A 81 15.50 5.54 -10.60
N LEU A 82 16.16 5.68 -9.46
CA LEU A 82 16.51 4.55 -8.61
C LEU A 82 15.23 3.95 -8.01
N GLY A 83 15.16 2.62 -7.98
CA GLY A 83 14.17 1.90 -7.18
C GLY A 83 14.35 2.24 -5.70
N ILE A 84 13.26 2.56 -5.03
CA ILE A 84 13.25 2.85 -3.60
C ILE A 84 13.35 1.54 -2.83
N ASN A 85 14.52 1.27 -2.25
CA ASN A 85 14.81 0.03 -1.55
C ASN A 85 15.40 0.31 -0.17
N ILE A 86 14.61 0.08 0.87
CA ILE A 86 15.06 0.25 2.27
C ILE A 86 15.95 -0.89 2.76
N ALA A 87 16.03 -2.00 2.04
CA ALA A 87 16.91 -3.13 2.30
C ALA A 87 18.23 -3.08 1.52
N ALA A 88 18.48 -2.01 0.74
CA ALA A 88 19.71 -1.86 -0.03
C ALA A 88 20.94 -1.95 0.88
N ILE A 89 21.90 -2.84 0.51
CA ILE A 89 23.14 -3.03 1.29
C ILE A 89 23.99 -1.77 1.21
N GLU A 90 24.03 -1.14 0.03
CA GLU A 90 24.78 0.11 -0.17
C GLU A 90 24.14 1.26 0.62
N LYS A 91 24.89 1.78 1.58
CA LYS A 91 24.41 2.84 2.49
C LYS A 91 23.91 4.08 1.75
N ARG A 92 24.58 4.45 0.65
CA ARG A 92 24.20 5.62 -0.16
C ARG A 92 22.80 5.46 -0.74
N ASP A 93 22.52 4.30 -1.33
CA ASP A 93 21.24 4.03 -1.99
C ASP A 93 20.12 3.92 -0.95
N ARG A 94 20.41 3.31 0.20
CA ARG A 94 19.47 3.22 1.31
C ARG A 94 19.12 4.59 1.91
N ILE A 95 20.10 5.49 2.05
CA ILE A 95 19.85 6.86 2.50
C ILE A 95 18.98 7.61 1.49
N ALA A 96 19.27 7.50 0.20
CA ALA A 96 18.48 8.12 -0.86
C ALA A 96 17.03 7.61 -0.86
N ALA A 97 16.84 6.30 -0.66
CA ALA A 97 15.51 5.70 -0.52
C ALA A 97 14.75 6.27 0.69
N MET A 98 15.38 6.30 1.86
CA MET A 98 14.75 6.86 3.07
C MET A 98 14.43 8.35 2.93
N ASP A 99 15.29 9.13 2.29
CA ASP A 99 15.05 10.56 2.08
C ASP A 99 13.87 10.80 1.14
N GLU A 100 13.66 9.93 0.14
CA GLU A 100 12.51 10.01 -0.74
C GLU A 100 11.21 9.65 0.00
N ILE A 101 11.24 8.60 0.83
CA ILE A 101 10.09 8.20 1.65
C ILE A 101 9.72 9.30 2.67
N LYS A 102 10.70 9.97 3.26
CA LYS A 102 10.45 11.10 4.17
C LYS A 102 9.73 12.25 3.50
N ARG A 103 10.08 12.58 2.23
CA ARG A 103 9.36 13.60 1.46
C ARG A 103 7.88 13.24 1.28
N ALA A 104 7.57 11.96 1.09
CA ALA A 104 6.20 11.50 1.04
C ALA A 104 5.52 11.59 2.43
N LEU A 105 6.22 11.26 3.52
CA LEU A 105 5.72 11.40 4.88
C LEU A 105 5.40 12.86 5.27
N GLU A 106 6.18 13.83 4.80
CA GLU A 106 5.97 15.26 5.06
C GLU A 106 4.63 15.79 4.51
N VAL A 107 3.97 15.06 3.59
CA VAL A 107 2.61 15.37 3.16
C VAL A 107 1.63 15.39 4.34
N ALA A 108 1.86 14.60 5.39
CA ALA A 108 1.02 14.55 6.57
C ALA A 108 0.89 15.90 7.29
N GLU A 109 1.84 16.81 7.14
CA GLU A 109 1.78 18.17 7.69
C GLU A 109 0.62 18.99 7.10
N GLN A 110 0.24 18.73 5.84
CA GLN A 110 -0.81 19.46 5.13
C GLN A 110 -2.08 18.63 4.94
N ALA A 111 -1.93 17.33 4.73
CA ALA A 111 -2.99 16.34 4.53
C ALA A 111 -2.73 15.14 5.45
N PRO A 112 -3.17 15.17 6.73
CA PRO A 112 -2.96 14.08 7.66
C PRO A 112 -3.51 12.75 7.15
N PHE A 113 -2.72 11.70 7.26
CA PHE A 113 -3.10 10.32 6.96
C PHE A 113 -2.59 9.37 8.04
N GLN A 114 -3.20 8.19 8.13
CA GLN A 114 -2.94 7.30 9.26
C GLN A 114 -1.75 6.38 9.04
N PHE A 115 -1.58 5.84 7.83
CA PHE A 115 -0.61 4.80 7.55
C PHE A 115 0.28 5.12 6.35
N LEU A 116 1.56 4.79 6.44
CA LEU A 116 2.44 4.65 5.26
C LEU A 116 2.68 3.16 5.01
N VAL A 117 2.30 2.67 3.83
CA VAL A 117 2.60 1.32 3.37
C VAL A 117 3.98 1.29 2.73
N GLN A 118 4.84 0.37 3.19
CA GLN A 118 6.24 0.29 2.79
C GLN A 118 6.64 -1.13 2.41
N HIS A 119 7.21 -1.29 1.23
CA HIS A 119 7.84 -2.54 0.81
C HIS A 119 9.16 -2.78 1.54
N VAL A 120 9.41 -4.01 1.97
CA VAL A 120 10.72 -4.44 2.45
C VAL A 120 11.46 -5.08 1.28
N GLY A 121 12.39 -4.32 0.70
CA GLY A 121 13.05 -4.69 -0.55
C GLY A 121 12.26 -4.32 -1.80
N VAL A 122 12.70 -4.84 -2.94
CA VAL A 122 12.02 -4.72 -4.24
C VAL A 122 11.52 -6.09 -4.71
N GLY A 123 10.72 -6.14 -5.78
CA GLY A 123 10.22 -7.41 -6.35
C GLY A 123 11.35 -8.39 -6.65
N ASN A 124 11.11 -9.68 -6.38
CA ASN A 124 12.07 -10.78 -6.59
C ASN A 124 13.41 -10.66 -5.85
N GLU A 125 13.48 -9.87 -4.78
CA GLU A 125 14.70 -9.72 -3.99
C GLU A 125 14.93 -10.96 -3.12
N SER A 126 16.17 -11.50 -3.19
CA SER A 126 16.58 -12.64 -2.36
C SER A 126 16.88 -12.21 -0.93
N SER A 127 16.65 -13.10 0.02
CA SER A 127 17.00 -12.90 1.43
C SER A 127 18.52 -12.92 1.63
N ASP A 128 19.01 -11.97 2.43
CA ASP A 128 20.39 -11.85 2.88
C ASP A 128 20.37 -11.21 4.27
N GLU A 129 21.22 -11.68 5.18
CA GLU A 129 21.26 -11.18 6.56
C GLU A 129 21.59 -9.67 6.62
N ARG A 130 22.48 -9.18 5.74
CA ARG A 130 22.84 -7.75 5.66
C ARG A 130 21.67 -6.91 5.16
N LYS A 131 20.82 -7.46 4.26
CA LYS A 131 19.60 -6.79 3.80
C LYS A 131 18.56 -6.70 4.90
N LEU A 132 18.41 -7.75 5.71
CA LEU A 132 17.52 -7.72 6.88
C LEU A 132 17.98 -6.69 7.91
N GLU A 133 19.28 -6.63 8.21
CA GLU A 133 19.85 -5.59 9.07
C GLU A 133 19.63 -4.18 8.48
N ALA A 134 19.86 -4.01 7.18
CA ALA A 134 19.64 -2.75 6.47
C ALA A 134 18.16 -2.32 6.55
N ALA A 135 17.24 -3.23 6.35
CA ALA A 135 15.79 -2.99 6.46
C ALA A 135 15.39 -2.61 7.88
N MET A 136 15.89 -3.32 8.91
CA MET A 136 15.65 -2.98 10.32
C MET A 136 16.10 -1.55 10.64
N MET A 137 17.33 -1.19 10.29
CA MET A 137 17.87 0.16 10.51
C MET A 137 17.04 1.23 9.80
N SER A 138 16.59 0.93 8.58
CA SER A 138 15.77 1.86 7.79
C SER A 138 14.38 2.03 8.41
N LEU A 139 13.74 0.94 8.83
CA LEU A 139 12.43 0.98 9.49
C LEU A 139 12.50 1.74 10.82
N GLU A 140 13.54 1.52 11.63
CA GLU A 140 13.76 2.27 12.87
C GLU A 140 13.84 3.77 12.60
N HIS A 141 14.62 4.16 11.59
CA HIS A 141 14.81 5.55 11.21
C HIS A 141 13.53 6.21 10.66
N LEU A 142 12.83 5.50 9.75
CA LEU A 142 11.56 5.97 9.18
C LEU A 142 10.45 6.03 10.24
N HIS A 143 10.39 5.07 11.14
CA HIS A 143 9.44 5.04 12.25
C HIS A 143 9.66 6.26 13.19
N ALA A 144 10.91 6.53 13.55
CA ALA A 144 11.24 7.71 14.36
C ALA A 144 10.85 9.03 13.67
N PHE A 145 10.95 9.10 12.33
CA PHE A 145 10.56 10.25 11.54
C PHE A 145 9.03 10.38 11.40
N ALA A 146 8.32 9.28 11.17
CA ALA A 146 6.88 9.25 10.95
C ALA A 146 6.06 9.55 12.23
N ARG A 147 6.58 9.11 13.39
CA ARG A 147 5.88 9.22 14.68
C ARG A 147 5.43 10.64 15.03
N PRO A 148 6.25 11.70 14.97
CA PRO A 148 5.82 13.07 15.26
C PRO A 148 4.82 13.62 14.25
N LEU A 149 4.74 13.04 13.04
CA LEU A 149 3.74 13.36 12.03
C LEU A 149 2.39 12.66 12.27
N GLY A 150 2.31 11.76 13.25
CA GLY A 150 1.11 10.96 13.55
C GLY A 150 0.88 9.82 12.56
N VAL A 151 1.90 9.44 11.78
CA VAL A 151 1.82 8.38 10.77
C VAL A 151 2.42 7.09 11.33
N HIS A 152 1.71 5.98 11.14
CA HIS A 152 2.18 4.64 11.48
C HIS A 152 2.70 3.92 10.23
N LEU A 153 3.81 3.20 10.35
CA LEU A 153 4.34 2.40 9.26
C LEU A 153 3.63 1.05 9.18
N LEU A 154 3.35 0.60 7.97
CA LEU A 154 2.92 -0.76 7.66
C LEU A 154 3.92 -1.38 6.69
N VAL A 155 4.41 -2.57 7.00
CA VAL A 155 5.17 -3.37 6.03
C VAL A 155 4.21 -4.24 5.24
N GLU A 156 4.51 -4.50 3.98
CA GLU A 156 3.64 -5.24 3.08
C GLU A 156 4.26 -6.56 2.66
N ASN A 157 3.44 -7.60 2.55
CA ASN A 157 3.85 -8.89 1.99
C ASN A 157 3.84 -8.81 0.46
N ILE A 158 5.01 -8.57 -0.13
CA ILE A 158 5.22 -8.52 -1.59
C ILE A 158 5.99 -9.76 -2.09
N PRO A 159 6.00 -10.05 -3.41
CA PRO A 159 6.66 -11.21 -3.97
C PRO A 159 8.19 -11.11 -3.93
N ASN A 160 8.78 -11.26 -2.74
CA ASN A 160 10.23 -11.40 -2.51
C ASN A 160 10.49 -12.20 -1.23
N GLU A 161 11.74 -12.63 -1.02
CA GLU A 161 12.11 -13.45 0.14
C GLU A 161 12.22 -12.65 1.46
N LEU A 162 12.31 -11.31 1.41
CA LEU A 162 12.35 -10.45 2.61
C LEU A 162 10.94 -10.13 3.15
N SER A 163 9.91 -10.34 2.33
CA SER A 163 8.53 -9.94 2.60
C SER A 163 7.57 -11.12 2.67
N THR A 164 8.07 -12.36 2.79
CA THR A 164 7.20 -13.49 3.14
C THR A 164 6.54 -13.22 4.50
N PRO A 165 5.37 -13.78 4.79
CA PRO A 165 4.72 -13.63 6.09
C PRO A 165 5.65 -13.88 7.28
N GLU A 166 6.42 -14.97 7.22
CA GLU A 166 7.37 -15.36 8.26
C GLU A 166 8.56 -14.39 8.36
N ALA A 167 9.08 -13.93 7.21
CA ALA A 167 10.19 -12.97 7.17
C ALA A 167 9.78 -11.62 7.77
N LEU A 168 8.58 -11.12 7.43
CA LEU A 168 8.05 -9.88 8.01
C LEU A 168 7.86 -10.00 9.52
N MET A 169 7.26 -11.09 10.00
CA MET A 169 7.10 -11.29 11.43
C MET A 169 8.44 -11.43 12.15
N GLY A 170 9.42 -12.13 11.56
CA GLY A 170 10.79 -12.22 12.07
C GLY A 170 11.47 -10.86 12.14
N LEU A 171 11.35 -10.05 11.10
CA LEU A 171 11.89 -8.68 11.01
C LEU A 171 11.29 -7.77 12.11
N LEU A 172 9.96 -7.78 12.26
CA LEU A 172 9.26 -6.98 13.26
C LEU A 172 9.65 -7.42 14.69
N GLN A 173 9.82 -8.71 14.92
CA GLN A 173 10.23 -9.25 16.21
C GLN A 173 11.70 -8.92 16.52
N ALA A 174 12.62 -9.14 15.58
CA ALA A 174 14.04 -8.85 15.75
C ALA A 174 14.29 -7.36 16.01
N GLY A 175 13.60 -6.48 15.27
CA GLY A 175 13.65 -5.02 15.45
C GLY A 175 12.88 -4.52 16.67
N ARG A 176 12.17 -5.39 17.40
CA ARG A 176 11.28 -5.04 18.54
C ARG A 176 10.26 -3.96 18.20
N PHE A 177 9.79 -3.96 16.96
CA PHE A 177 8.78 -2.99 16.47
C PHE A 177 7.39 -3.42 16.96
N THR A 178 6.90 -2.76 18.01
CA THR A 178 5.59 -3.08 18.60
C THR A 178 4.43 -2.40 17.90
N ASP A 179 4.69 -1.29 17.24
CA ASP A 179 3.72 -0.38 16.64
C ASP A 179 3.80 -0.28 15.10
N ILE A 180 4.79 -0.92 14.46
CA ILE A 180 4.77 -1.16 13.01
C ILE A 180 3.79 -2.32 12.74
N GLY A 181 2.79 -2.04 11.89
CA GLY A 181 1.79 -3.02 11.48
C GLY A 181 2.11 -3.67 10.14
N VAL A 182 1.12 -4.37 9.61
CA VAL A 182 1.16 -5.01 8.30
C VAL A 182 0.03 -4.49 7.42
N CYS A 183 0.33 -4.13 6.20
CA CYS A 183 -0.61 -4.09 5.10
C CYS A 183 -0.66 -5.49 4.50
N PHE A 184 -1.78 -6.18 4.66
CA PHE A 184 -1.95 -7.54 4.16
C PHE A 184 -2.44 -7.51 2.72
N ASP A 185 -1.56 -7.83 1.79
CA ASP A 185 -1.92 -7.97 0.38
C ASP A 185 -2.41 -9.39 0.10
N LEU A 186 -3.68 -9.48 -0.30
CA LEU A 186 -4.35 -10.76 -0.56
C LEU A 186 -3.92 -11.38 -1.88
N GLY A 187 -3.66 -10.55 -2.89
CA GLY A 187 -3.20 -11.03 -4.19
C GLY A 187 -1.80 -11.62 -4.12
N HIS A 188 -0.88 -10.95 -3.44
CA HIS A 188 0.47 -11.45 -3.19
C HIS A 188 0.44 -12.74 -2.34
N ALA A 189 -0.38 -12.76 -1.30
CA ALA A 189 -0.57 -13.97 -0.49
C ALA A 189 -1.10 -15.14 -1.33
N HIS A 190 -2.07 -14.88 -2.23
CA HIS A 190 -2.64 -15.89 -3.10
C HIS A 190 -1.60 -16.51 -4.05
N MET A 191 -0.72 -15.70 -4.61
CA MET A 191 0.37 -16.17 -5.49
C MET A 191 1.44 -16.97 -4.74
N ALA A 192 1.67 -16.66 -3.48
CA ALA A 192 2.70 -17.30 -2.65
C ALA A 192 2.17 -18.54 -1.91
N SER A 193 1.99 -18.45 -0.61
CA SER A 193 1.58 -19.57 0.26
C SER A 193 0.06 -19.81 0.32
N GLY A 194 -0.73 -18.88 -0.22
CA GLY A 194 -2.18 -18.86 -0.11
C GLY A 194 -2.67 -17.89 0.98
N VAL A 195 -3.87 -17.33 0.75
CA VAL A 195 -4.44 -16.27 1.59
C VAL A 195 -4.54 -16.71 3.05
N LYS A 196 -5.10 -17.91 3.31
CA LYS A 196 -5.29 -18.41 4.67
C LYS A 196 -3.97 -18.60 5.41
N GLN A 197 -2.98 -19.23 4.78
CA GLN A 197 -1.69 -19.50 5.40
C GLN A 197 -0.96 -18.21 5.77
N ALA A 198 -0.93 -17.25 4.84
CA ALA A 198 -0.33 -15.95 5.09
C ALA A 198 -1.08 -15.18 6.20
N PHE A 199 -2.42 -15.23 6.18
CA PHE A 199 -3.25 -14.61 7.22
C PHE A 199 -2.96 -15.17 8.60
N ASP A 200 -2.89 -16.50 8.76
CA ASP A 200 -2.63 -17.17 10.06
C ASP A 200 -1.32 -16.66 10.69
N VAL A 201 -0.33 -16.33 9.88
CA VAL A 201 0.96 -15.78 10.36
C VAL A 201 0.84 -14.29 10.71
N LEU A 202 0.18 -13.49 9.87
CA LEU A 202 0.21 -12.02 9.96
C LEU A 202 -0.93 -11.40 10.77
N GLN A 203 -2.02 -12.14 11.05
CA GLN A 203 -3.30 -11.61 11.55
C GLN A 203 -3.17 -10.65 12.74
N SER A 204 -2.28 -10.89 13.68
CA SER A 204 -2.10 -10.05 14.87
C SER A 204 -1.57 -8.64 14.56
N ARG A 205 -0.94 -8.48 13.39
CA ARG A 205 -0.30 -7.25 12.95
C ARG A 205 -1.04 -6.52 11.82
N ILE A 206 -2.05 -7.13 11.20
CA ILE A 206 -2.80 -6.52 10.10
C ILE A 206 -3.50 -5.24 10.59
N ARG A 207 -3.30 -4.14 9.85
CA ARG A 207 -3.95 -2.82 10.09
C ARG A 207 -4.57 -2.24 8.83
N SER A 208 -4.11 -2.66 7.65
CA SER A 208 -4.67 -2.35 6.35
C SER A 208 -4.58 -3.57 5.45
N THR A 209 -5.24 -3.51 4.29
CA THR A 209 -5.15 -4.57 3.27
C THR A 209 -4.96 -3.95 1.91
N HIS A 210 -4.36 -4.71 0.99
CA HIS A 210 -4.55 -4.52 -0.44
C HIS A 210 -5.38 -5.67 -0.98
N VAL A 211 -6.44 -5.31 -1.71
CA VAL A 211 -7.44 -6.25 -2.22
C VAL A 211 -7.48 -6.16 -3.73
N HIS A 212 -6.92 -7.16 -4.37
CA HIS A 212 -6.96 -7.37 -5.81
C HIS A 212 -6.96 -8.87 -6.10
N ASP A 213 -7.38 -9.24 -7.30
CA ASP A 213 -7.42 -10.64 -7.73
C ASP A 213 -6.29 -10.97 -8.70
N ASN A 214 -5.96 -12.23 -8.82
CA ASN A 214 -5.05 -12.78 -9.82
C ASN A 214 -5.33 -14.27 -10.05
N LYS A 215 -4.65 -14.87 -11.02
CA LYS A 215 -4.82 -16.29 -11.39
C LYS A 215 -3.64 -17.16 -10.92
N LYS A 216 -2.87 -16.72 -9.94
CA LYS A 216 -1.64 -17.34 -9.44
C LYS A 216 -0.46 -17.36 -10.43
N ASP A 217 -0.58 -16.72 -11.57
CA ASP A 217 0.44 -16.70 -12.61
C ASP A 217 1.34 -15.44 -12.55
N HIS A 218 0.74 -14.30 -12.29
CA HIS A 218 1.44 -13.01 -12.14
C HIS A 218 0.60 -12.03 -11.33
N ASP A 219 1.23 -10.97 -10.86
CA ASP A 219 0.62 -9.91 -10.08
C ASP A 219 -0.17 -8.97 -11.00
N SER A 220 -1.42 -9.34 -11.27
CA SER A 220 -2.26 -8.72 -12.30
C SER A 220 -3.22 -7.67 -11.79
N HIS A 221 -3.31 -7.46 -10.48
CA HIS A 221 -4.19 -6.46 -9.84
C HIS A 221 -5.60 -6.38 -10.45
N LEU A 222 -6.22 -7.56 -10.68
CA LEU A 222 -7.58 -7.67 -11.24
C LEU A 222 -8.64 -7.26 -10.20
N TRP A 223 -9.81 -6.90 -10.69
CA TRP A 223 -10.97 -6.71 -9.82
C TRP A 223 -11.38 -8.03 -9.14
N PRO A 224 -11.87 -7.98 -7.88
CA PRO A 224 -12.34 -9.15 -7.16
C PRO A 224 -13.33 -10.00 -7.95
N GLY A 225 -12.98 -11.30 -8.12
CA GLY A 225 -13.72 -12.29 -8.87
C GLY A 225 -13.45 -12.34 -10.37
N GLU A 226 -12.37 -11.73 -10.84
CA GLU A 226 -11.82 -11.90 -12.19
C GLU A 226 -10.63 -12.86 -12.21
N GLY A 227 -10.10 -13.18 -11.03
CA GLY A 227 -9.05 -14.18 -10.81
C GLY A 227 -9.57 -15.46 -10.18
N SER A 228 -8.81 -16.00 -9.22
CA SER A 228 -9.09 -17.29 -8.60
C SER A 228 -9.04 -17.27 -7.05
N ILE A 229 -9.04 -16.09 -6.42
CA ILE A 229 -9.12 -15.97 -4.96
C ILE A 229 -10.51 -16.42 -4.48
N ASP A 230 -10.55 -17.26 -3.43
CA ASP A 230 -11.78 -17.55 -2.71
C ASP A 230 -12.16 -16.35 -1.83
N TRP A 231 -12.99 -15.47 -2.37
CA TRP A 231 -13.40 -14.25 -1.69
C TRP A 231 -14.27 -14.48 -0.47
N LYS A 232 -14.96 -15.62 -0.38
CA LYS A 232 -15.71 -15.98 0.81
C LYS A 232 -14.78 -16.25 1.96
N GLU A 233 -13.81 -17.16 1.77
CA GLU A 233 -12.80 -17.44 2.80
C GLU A 233 -12.01 -16.17 3.15
N ALA A 234 -11.58 -15.40 2.16
CA ALA A 234 -10.79 -14.19 2.37
C ALA A 234 -11.51 -13.15 3.26
N ILE A 235 -12.78 -12.86 2.96
CA ILE A 235 -13.57 -11.89 3.74
C ILE A 235 -13.88 -12.42 5.14
N GLU A 236 -14.21 -13.71 5.28
CA GLU A 236 -14.40 -14.34 6.59
C GLU A 236 -13.13 -14.20 7.46
N LEU A 237 -11.95 -14.45 6.91
CA LEU A 237 -10.67 -14.27 7.62
C LEU A 237 -10.45 -12.82 8.04
N LEU A 238 -10.61 -11.86 7.12
CA LEU A 238 -10.39 -10.43 7.43
C LEU A 238 -11.31 -9.91 8.55
N ARG A 239 -12.52 -10.45 8.67
CA ARG A 239 -13.44 -10.11 9.77
C ARG A 239 -12.95 -10.56 11.15
N THR A 240 -12.08 -11.58 11.19
CA THR A 240 -11.50 -12.06 12.44
C THR A 240 -10.23 -11.30 12.85
N ALA A 241 -9.65 -10.52 11.95
CA ALA A 241 -8.45 -9.74 12.25
C ALA A 241 -8.72 -8.63 13.29
N PRO A 242 -7.76 -8.34 14.19
CA PRO A 242 -7.92 -7.26 15.17
C PRO A 242 -8.21 -5.92 14.49
N GLY A 243 -9.29 -5.24 14.93
CA GLY A 243 -9.68 -3.93 14.39
C GLY A 243 -10.39 -3.98 13.03
N VAL A 244 -10.62 -5.16 12.48
CA VAL A 244 -11.29 -5.38 11.17
C VAL A 244 -10.78 -4.38 10.12
N PRO A 245 -9.70 -4.71 9.40
CA PRO A 245 -9.08 -3.78 8.45
C PRO A 245 -10.06 -3.38 7.33
N PRO A 246 -9.83 -2.26 6.63
CA PRO A 246 -10.64 -1.89 5.48
C PRO A 246 -10.51 -2.91 4.36
N VAL A 247 -11.48 -2.98 3.48
CA VAL A 247 -11.34 -3.56 2.13
C VAL A 247 -10.81 -2.45 1.24
N LEU A 248 -9.50 -2.41 1.04
CA LEU A 248 -8.84 -1.41 0.22
C LEU A 248 -8.53 -2.00 -1.15
N LEU A 249 -9.31 -1.62 -2.15
CA LEU A 249 -9.12 -2.07 -3.53
C LEU A 249 -7.84 -1.43 -4.09
N GLU A 250 -6.90 -2.27 -4.53
CA GLU A 250 -5.67 -1.86 -5.19
C GLU A 250 -5.60 -2.48 -6.59
N ILE A 251 -6.14 -1.78 -7.56
CA ILE A 251 -6.40 -2.28 -8.91
C ILE A 251 -5.49 -1.60 -9.93
N GLU A 252 -4.99 -2.34 -10.88
CA GLU A 252 -4.36 -1.78 -12.08
C GLU A 252 -5.44 -1.49 -13.14
N GLY A 253 -5.79 -0.22 -13.30
CA GLY A 253 -6.86 0.19 -14.18
C GLY A 253 -6.57 0.01 -15.67
N VAL A 254 -7.61 -0.10 -16.48
CA VAL A 254 -7.56 -0.16 -17.94
C VAL A 254 -8.10 1.15 -18.54
N GLU A 255 -7.62 1.52 -19.72
CA GLU A 255 -8.10 2.72 -20.41
C GLU A 255 -9.60 2.61 -20.74
N GLY A 256 -10.35 3.70 -20.50
CA GLY A 256 -11.78 3.78 -20.77
C GLY A 256 -12.67 3.05 -19.74
N GLU A 257 -12.09 2.56 -18.64
CA GLU A 257 -12.84 1.86 -17.61
C GLU A 257 -13.73 2.82 -16.80
N LYS A 258 -14.96 2.38 -16.51
CA LYS A 258 -15.88 3.12 -15.63
C LYS A 258 -15.59 2.78 -14.17
N VAL A 259 -14.58 3.45 -13.61
CA VAL A 259 -14.02 3.14 -12.29
C VAL A 259 -15.09 3.09 -11.20
N SER A 260 -15.99 4.08 -11.11
CA SER A 260 -17.03 4.13 -10.06
C SER A 260 -18.02 2.96 -10.15
N GLU A 261 -18.43 2.55 -11.37
CA GLU A 261 -19.33 1.41 -11.56
C GLU A 261 -18.63 0.09 -11.16
N ARG A 262 -17.39 -0.07 -11.55
CA ARG A 262 -16.56 -1.25 -11.21
C ARG A 262 -16.32 -1.37 -9.72
N MET A 263 -15.99 -0.26 -9.07
CA MET A 263 -15.81 -0.22 -7.61
C MET A 263 -17.07 -0.63 -6.87
N ALA A 264 -18.22 -0.03 -7.24
CA ALA A 264 -19.49 -0.39 -6.62
C ALA A 264 -19.83 -1.88 -6.77
N ALA A 265 -19.58 -2.45 -7.96
CA ALA A 265 -19.77 -3.86 -8.22
C ALA A 265 -18.81 -4.74 -7.39
N ALA A 266 -17.52 -4.35 -7.29
CA ALA A 266 -16.53 -5.08 -6.50
C ALA A 266 -16.88 -5.08 -5.00
N PHE A 267 -17.21 -3.92 -4.44
CA PHE A 267 -17.64 -3.85 -3.04
C PHE A 267 -18.91 -4.68 -2.79
N GLY A 268 -19.91 -4.60 -3.68
CA GLY A 268 -21.12 -5.43 -3.57
C GLY A 268 -20.83 -6.93 -3.60
N LYS A 269 -19.89 -7.38 -4.47
CA LYS A 269 -19.44 -8.78 -4.52
C LYS A 269 -18.76 -9.22 -3.22
N LEU A 270 -17.83 -8.40 -2.69
CA LEU A 270 -17.11 -8.72 -1.46
C LEU A 270 -18.03 -8.73 -0.23
N GLU A 271 -19.02 -7.83 -0.17
CA GLU A 271 -20.02 -7.83 0.90
C GLU A 271 -20.95 -9.05 0.84
N ALA A 272 -21.30 -9.50 -0.36
CA ALA A 272 -22.14 -10.68 -0.54
C ALA A 272 -21.38 -11.99 -0.28
N ALA A 273 -20.05 -11.98 -0.33
CA ALA A 273 -19.20 -13.14 -0.10
C ALA A 273 -19.07 -13.51 1.38
N GLY A 274 -19.27 -12.59 2.28
CA GLY A 274 -19.15 -12.78 3.72
C GLY A 274 -20.15 -11.91 4.46
#